data_ce639fad588ed55b2dc46f68ae2022b8
#
_entry.id   ce639fad588ed55b2dc46f68ae2022b8
#
_cell.length_a   1.000
_cell.length_b   1.000
_cell.length_c   1.000
_cell.angle_alpha   90.00
_cell.angle_beta   90.00
_cell.angle_gamma   90.00
#
_symmetry.space_group_name_H-M   'P 1'
#
loop_
_entity.id
_entity.type
_entity.pdbx_description
1 polymer ?
#
loop_
_entity_poly.entity_id
_entity_poly.type
_entity_poly.pdbx_seq_one_letter_code
_entity_poly.pdbx_strand_id
1 'polypeptide(L)'
;MLNRLISLVFLLSFLKISIVYSQTGFLLPQKKPSIFKKSEKQIQESINKNLPAPKPLLEKKGETKPTVVEQKKEPAKKKEIKTELKEEVKTQVSSTFVYPRKKPITYKVSSKEVKSSKVLNKKDFERAKETIDFIKQKKWNSALKSAQKVKDSEFRKLITWMHLKTTRNGASFSEYKKFIEQNDYYPRINRIRYLAEEKIYLRNNSPTSIINWFEKYPPLGGLGKIKLAEAYLEQGKLEKVKELVKEGWITAEIRKNDLGYYRAKFKKFISSDDHVKRADYLAWERKYWDLKRMLKYLPTDQRALYNARQILMSNSYGVDNAIAKVPQYLKKDPGLEFDRLRWRNRRGRLDGSLEILYQNANKTETQMVRPDKWWEQRESVTRSLIYKKRYKTAYKVASEHSLSSGPSFAEAEWLSGWIALTFLKSPEYAINHFQNFYNNVGYPISLARGAYWLGESYEQLNEKETAKKFFSEAAKFPMTYYGQLAFNKVNPGGNFELRDESNFDKDY
;
A
#
# COMPACT_ATOMS: atom_id res chain seq x y z
N MET A 1 33.37 -60.20 26.37
CA MET A 1 33.79 -58.93 27.02
C MET A 1 34.16 -57.82 26.03
N LEU A 2 34.74 -58.13 24.90
CA LEU A 2 35.21 -57.14 23.92
C LEU A 2 34.03 -56.27 23.30
N ASN A 3 32.92 -56.91 22.98
CA ASN A 3 31.77 -56.20 22.40
C ASN A 3 31.07 -55.23 23.36
N ARG A 4 31.13 -55.42 24.65
CA ARG A 4 30.62 -54.47 25.66
C ARG A 4 31.54 -53.28 25.86
N LEU A 5 32.86 -53.45 25.70
CA LEU A 5 33.81 -52.34 25.77
C LEU A 5 33.68 -51.40 24.52
N ILE A 6 33.44 -51.96 23.31
CA ILE A 6 33.26 -51.20 22.09
C ILE A 6 31.96 -50.37 22.15
N SER A 7 30.87 -50.95 22.68
CA SER A 7 29.61 -50.20 22.88
C SER A 7 29.76 -49.07 23.90
N LEU A 8 30.56 -49.25 24.94
CA LEU A 8 30.78 -48.22 25.95
C LEU A 8 31.64 -47.06 25.42
N VAL A 9 32.64 -47.34 24.55
CA VAL A 9 33.47 -46.33 23.90
C VAL A 9 32.67 -45.53 22.88
N PHE A 10 31.74 -46.18 22.13
CA PHE A 10 30.83 -45.49 21.24
C PHE A 10 29.83 -44.60 22.00
N LEU A 11 29.30 -45.06 23.14
CA LEU A 11 28.38 -44.25 23.97
C LEU A 11 29.06 -43.01 24.56
N LEU A 12 30.32 -43.18 25.01
CA LEU A 12 31.12 -42.07 25.55
C LEU A 12 31.58 -41.07 24.46
N SER A 13 31.80 -41.51 23.23
CA SER A 13 32.10 -40.62 22.13
C SER A 13 30.87 -39.78 21.72
N PHE A 14 29.65 -40.35 21.75
CA PHE A 14 28.41 -39.60 21.52
C PHE A 14 28.11 -38.60 22.65
N LEU A 15 28.39 -38.94 23.89
CA LEU A 15 28.24 -38.01 25.01
C LEU A 15 29.23 -36.83 24.93
N LYS A 16 30.47 -37.05 24.49
CA LYS A 16 31.42 -35.95 24.26
C LYS A 16 31.01 -35.03 23.10
N ILE A 17 30.43 -35.57 22.03
CA ILE A 17 29.90 -34.76 20.91
C ILE A 17 28.69 -33.93 21.35
N SER A 18 27.83 -34.50 22.20
CA SER A 18 26.66 -33.74 22.74
C SER A 18 27.10 -32.61 23.70
N ILE A 19 28.19 -32.80 24.46
CA ILE A 19 28.72 -31.73 25.34
C ILE A 19 29.42 -30.63 24.55
N VAL A 20 30.10 -30.95 23.44
CA VAL A 20 30.70 -29.94 22.55
C VAL A 20 29.63 -29.13 21.81
N TYR A 21 28.48 -29.74 21.43
CA TYR A 21 27.36 -29.02 20.83
C TYR A 21 26.57 -28.17 21.83
N SER A 22 26.61 -28.49 23.12
CA SER A 22 25.96 -27.65 24.15
C SER A 22 26.82 -26.46 24.59
N GLN A 23 28.13 -26.47 24.27
CA GLN A 23 29.03 -25.33 24.54
C GLN A 23 29.17 -24.34 23.37
N THR A 24 28.80 -24.73 22.14
CA THR A 24 28.54 -23.76 21.09
C THR A 24 27.14 -23.20 21.32
N GLY A 25 27.02 -22.35 22.33
CA GLY A 25 25.78 -21.68 22.65
C GLY A 25 25.21 -21.07 21.36
N PHE A 26 24.02 -21.47 21.02
CA PHE A 26 23.16 -20.63 20.18
C PHE A 26 23.32 -19.23 20.74
N LEU A 27 23.95 -18.33 19.99
CA LEU A 27 23.97 -16.92 20.28
C LEU A 27 22.49 -16.46 20.21
N LEU A 28 21.80 -16.60 21.33
CA LEU A 28 20.60 -15.79 21.56
C LEU A 28 21.02 -14.35 21.27
N PRO A 29 20.23 -13.58 20.55
CA PRO A 29 20.54 -12.18 20.29
C PRO A 29 20.87 -11.53 21.64
N GLN A 30 22.13 -11.21 21.87
CA GLN A 30 22.54 -10.51 23.07
C GLN A 30 21.75 -9.22 23.11
N LYS A 31 21.16 -8.90 24.28
CA LYS A 31 20.60 -7.58 24.53
C LYS A 31 21.58 -6.54 24.01
N LYS A 32 21.14 -5.63 23.16
CA LYS A 32 21.96 -4.52 22.64
C LYS A 32 22.83 -3.98 23.77
N PRO A 33 24.15 -3.84 23.56
CA PRO A 33 25.05 -3.33 24.58
C PRO A 33 24.52 -2.01 25.14
N SER A 34 24.73 -1.76 26.41
CA SER A 34 24.30 -0.56 27.15
C SER A 34 24.84 0.76 26.62
N ILE A 35 25.80 0.72 25.69
CA ILE A 35 26.30 1.87 24.92
C ILE A 35 25.20 2.64 24.18
N PHE A 36 24.00 2.08 23.99
CA PHE A 36 22.85 2.80 23.43
C PHE A 36 21.93 3.48 24.47
N LYS A 37 22.21 3.34 25.76
CA LYS A 37 21.57 4.19 26.78
C LYS A 37 22.32 5.52 26.85
N LYS A 38 22.05 6.41 25.90
CA LYS A 38 22.44 7.82 26.05
C LYS A 38 21.67 8.36 27.25
N SER A 39 22.36 9.08 28.17
CA SER A 39 21.69 9.85 29.21
C SER A 39 20.75 10.85 28.56
N GLU A 40 19.67 11.24 29.22
CA GLU A 40 18.73 12.26 28.70
C GLU A 40 19.44 13.51 28.22
N LYS A 41 20.52 13.90 28.89
CA LYS A 41 21.38 15.02 28.52
C LYS A 41 22.06 14.83 27.16
N GLN A 42 22.57 13.60 26.86
CA GLN A 42 23.18 13.26 25.57
C GLN A 42 22.15 13.13 24.45
N ILE A 43 20.92 12.74 24.76
CA ILE A 43 19.80 12.72 23.81
C ILE A 43 19.42 14.18 23.45
N GLN A 44 19.32 15.05 24.44
CA GLN A 44 19.01 16.45 24.24
C GLN A 44 20.09 17.18 23.42
N GLU A 45 21.38 16.91 23.70
CA GLU A 45 22.50 17.42 22.91
C GLU A 45 22.52 16.87 21.45
N SER A 46 22.13 15.64 21.24
CA SER A 46 22.05 15.05 19.90
C SER A 46 20.85 15.58 19.10
N ILE A 47 19.76 15.93 19.75
CA ILE A 47 18.59 16.56 19.16
C ILE A 47 18.96 17.99 18.74
N ASN A 48 19.65 18.74 19.60
CA ASN A 48 20.07 20.12 19.31
C ASN A 48 21.12 20.20 18.19
N LYS A 49 22.00 19.22 18.05
CA LYS A 49 22.98 19.16 16.95
C LYS A 49 22.37 18.83 15.58
N ASN A 50 21.21 18.20 15.53
CA ASN A 50 20.54 17.79 14.29
C ASN A 50 19.38 18.72 13.87
N LEU A 51 19.13 19.80 14.62
CA LEU A 51 18.19 20.83 14.21
C LEU A 51 18.92 21.79 13.25
N PRO A 52 18.28 22.20 12.13
CA PRO A 52 18.80 23.27 11.29
C PRO A 52 18.98 24.50 12.15
N ALA A 53 20.14 25.18 12.05
CA ALA A 53 20.40 26.42 12.78
C ALA A 53 19.28 27.44 12.50
N PRO A 54 18.74 28.10 13.53
CA PRO A 54 17.79 29.20 13.33
C PRO A 54 18.47 30.30 12.53
N LYS A 55 17.77 30.87 11.54
CA LYS A 55 18.26 32.04 10.79
C LYS A 55 18.52 33.18 11.76
N PRO A 56 19.62 33.93 11.60
CA PRO A 56 19.93 35.04 12.46
C PRO A 56 18.80 36.10 12.44
N LEU A 57 18.27 36.40 13.60
CA LEU A 57 17.38 37.53 13.81
C LEU A 57 18.24 38.81 13.74
N LEU A 58 17.88 39.73 12.87
CA LEU A 58 18.44 41.09 12.85
C LEU A 58 18.20 41.75 14.22
N GLU A 59 19.29 42.07 14.89
CA GLU A 59 19.29 42.80 16.15
C GLU A 59 18.67 44.20 15.97
N LYS A 60 17.66 44.52 16.75
CA LYS A 60 17.32 45.89 17.10
C LYS A 60 17.84 46.17 18.51
N LYS A 61 18.75 47.17 18.56
CA LYS A 61 19.33 47.75 19.78
C LYS A 61 18.29 48.41 20.69
N GLY A 62 18.53 48.31 21.98
CA GLY A 62 18.13 49.26 23.03
C GLY A 62 17.05 48.73 23.96
N GLU A 63 17.33 48.53 25.12
CA GLU A 63 17.50 49.11 26.42
C GLU A 63 16.85 48.34 27.59
N THR A 64 17.68 48.08 28.56
CA THR A 64 17.51 48.04 30.05
C THR A 64 16.43 47.17 30.73
N LYS A 65 16.97 46.28 31.59
CA LYS A 65 16.31 45.65 32.74
C LYS A 65 16.01 46.64 33.84
N PRO A 66 15.02 46.37 34.74
CA PRO A 66 15.39 45.76 36.02
C PRO A 66 14.38 44.76 36.63
N THR A 67 14.94 43.74 37.25
CA THR A 67 14.80 43.25 38.64
C THR A 67 13.45 42.74 39.18
N VAL A 68 13.50 41.47 39.55
CA VAL A 68 12.70 40.60 40.40
C VAL A 68 12.02 41.26 41.62
N VAL A 69 10.76 40.87 41.88
CA VAL A 69 10.26 40.51 43.23
C VAL A 69 9.09 39.53 43.14
N GLU A 70 9.22 38.45 43.88
CA GLU A 70 8.24 37.43 44.20
C GLU A 70 7.14 37.95 45.12
N GLN A 71 5.86 37.60 44.90
CA GLN A 71 4.99 37.26 46.03
C GLN A 71 3.72 36.51 45.61
N LYS A 72 3.38 35.53 46.48
CA LYS A 72 2.24 34.63 46.52
C LYS A 72 0.90 35.32 46.78
N LYS A 73 -0.20 34.81 46.26
CA LYS A 73 -1.38 34.19 46.92
C LYS A 73 -2.69 34.32 46.12
N GLU A 74 -3.46 33.25 46.14
CA GLU A 74 -4.84 33.01 45.72
C GLU A 74 -5.92 33.85 46.43
N PRO A 75 -7.22 33.55 46.19
CA PRO A 75 -8.10 33.66 44.99
C PRO A 75 -9.37 34.52 45.27
N ALA A 76 -10.11 34.95 44.28
CA ALA A 76 -11.58 35.03 44.32
C ALA A 76 -12.29 35.76 43.15
N LYS A 77 -13.35 35.10 42.65
CA LYS A 77 -14.68 35.60 42.19
C LYS A 77 -14.83 36.53 40.98
N LYS A 78 -15.52 35.95 39.99
CA LYS A 78 -16.52 36.47 39.04
C LYS A 78 -16.83 37.96 39.05
N LYS A 79 -16.82 38.55 37.82
CA LYS A 79 -17.91 39.37 37.28
C LYS A 79 -17.73 39.59 35.76
N GLU A 80 -18.81 39.39 35.03
CA GLU A 80 -18.97 39.79 33.63
C GLU A 80 -18.93 41.29 33.47
N ILE A 81 -18.26 41.79 32.42
CA ILE A 81 -18.60 43.07 31.80
C ILE A 81 -18.36 42.95 30.32
N LYS A 82 -19.43 43.15 29.55
CA LYS A 82 -19.40 43.41 28.10
C LYS A 82 -18.76 44.78 27.87
N THR A 83 -17.83 44.82 26.92
CA THR A 83 -17.50 46.09 26.27
C THR A 83 -17.11 45.80 24.83
N GLU A 84 -17.89 46.36 23.91
CA GLU A 84 -17.60 46.44 22.49
C GLU A 84 -16.38 47.32 22.25
N LEU A 85 -15.44 46.81 21.45
CA LEU A 85 -14.41 47.65 20.84
C LEU A 85 -14.32 47.34 19.36
N LYS A 86 -14.73 48.29 18.53
CA LYS A 86 -14.44 48.37 17.12
C LYS A 86 -12.92 48.53 16.97
N GLU A 87 -12.27 47.56 16.31
CA GLU A 87 -10.92 47.73 15.81
C GLU A 87 -10.91 47.78 14.28
N GLU A 88 -10.38 48.86 13.77
CA GLU A 88 -10.07 49.08 12.36
C GLU A 88 -9.03 48.07 11.89
N VAL A 89 -9.39 47.29 10.88
CA VAL A 89 -8.48 46.38 10.21
C VAL A 89 -7.59 47.16 9.25
N LYS A 90 -6.37 47.46 9.64
CA LYS A 90 -5.30 47.87 8.73
C LYS A 90 -4.77 46.65 7.99
N THR A 91 -5.13 46.56 6.72
CA THR A 91 -4.63 45.56 5.78
C THR A 91 -3.14 45.76 5.52
N GLN A 92 -2.29 45.02 6.22
CA GLN A 92 -0.91 44.80 5.78
C GLN A 92 -0.84 43.50 5.02
N VAL A 93 -0.65 43.58 3.72
CA VAL A 93 -0.30 42.42 2.85
C VAL A 93 1.13 42.04 3.20
N SER A 94 1.30 41.07 4.10
CA SER A 94 2.56 40.41 4.30
C SER A 94 2.51 39.08 3.53
N SER A 95 3.43 38.92 2.61
CA SER A 95 3.72 37.63 1.91
C SER A 95 4.31 36.65 2.94
N THR A 96 3.47 36.15 3.83
CA THR A 96 3.84 35.10 4.77
C THR A 96 3.52 33.76 4.16
N PHE A 97 4.56 32.99 3.86
CA PHE A 97 4.43 31.54 3.70
C PHE A 97 3.58 31.00 4.85
N VAL A 98 2.42 30.44 4.52
CA VAL A 98 1.58 29.75 5.48
C VAL A 98 2.27 28.45 5.86
N TYR A 99 3.13 28.49 6.85
CA TYR A 99 3.61 27.25 7.47
C TYR A 99 2.40 26.50 8.01
N PRO A 100 2.29 25.18 7.79
CA PRO A 100 1.26 24.39 8.43
C PRO A 100 1.33 24.68 9.93
N ARG A 101 0.28 25.27 10.48
CA ARG A 101 0.15 25.39 11.94
C ARG A 101 0.30 23.98 12.51
N LYS A 102 0.94 23.83 13.70
CA LYS A 102 0.92 22.57 14.44
C LYS A 102 -0.48 22.00 14.31
N LYS A 103 -0.60 20.75 13.83
CA LYS A 103 -1.90 20.06 13.83
C LYS A 103 -2.56 20.39 15.16
N PRO A 104 -3.78 20.92 15.18
CA PRO A 104 -4.50 21.06 16.41
C PRO A 104 -4.35 19.72 17.11
N ILE A 105 -3.99 19.75 18.40
CA ILE A 105 -3.97 18.54 19.22
C ILE A 105 -5.32 17.91 18.93
N THR A 106 -5.33 16.85 18.14
CA THR A 106 -6.54 16.10 17.93
C THR A 106 -6.87 15.63 19.32
N TYR A 107 -7.78 16.34 19.97
CA TYR A 107 -8.40 15.82 21.15
C TYR A 107 -8.83 14.42 20.69
N LYS A 108 -8.25 13.38 21.28
CA LYS A 108 -8.93 12.12 21.30
C LYS A 108 -10.25 12.47 21.97
N VAL A 109 -11.26 12.75 21.16
CA VAL A 109 -12.61 12.78 21.64
C VAL A 109 -12.70 11.42 22.29
N SER A 110 -12.68 11.42 23.63
CA SER A 110 -12.97 10.23 24.41
C SER A 110 -14.27 9.79 23.80
N SER A 111 -14.27 8.67 23.08
CA SER A 111 -15.45 8.21 22.38
C SER A 111 -16.52 8.17 23.44
N LYS A 112 -17.46 9.13 23.40
CA LYS A 112 -18.56 9.16 24.37
C LYS A 112 -19.14 7.78 24.29
N GLU A 113 -19.08 7.05 25.38
CA GLU A 113 -19.59 5.69 25.42
C GLU A 113 -21.03 5.74 24.95
N VAL A 114 -21.31 5.10 23.83
CA VAL A 114 -22.66 5.07 23.28
C VAL A 114 -23.48 4.23 24.23
N LYS A 115 -24.40 4.88 24.98
CA LYS A 115 -25.19 4.25 26.03
C LYS A 115 -26.49 3.64 25.53
N SER A 116 -26.94 4.01 24.34
CA SER A 116 -28.19 3.50 23.74
C SER A 116 -28.10 3.54 22.20
N SER A 117 -28.95 2.81 21.53
CA SER A 117 -29.13 2.81 20.09
C SER A 117 -30.52 3.35 19.72
N LYS A 118 -30.62 4.04 18.60
CA LYS A 118 -31.93 4.43 18.03
C LYS A 118 -32.58 3.30 17.22
N VAL A 119 -31.80 2.28 16.85
CA VAL A 119 -32.22 1.18 15.97
C VAL A 119 -32.43 -0.10 16.75
N LEU A 120 -31.55 -0.42 17.69
CA LEU A 120 -31.62 -1.65 18.50
C LEU A 120 -32.28 -1.39 19.84
N ASN A 121 -33.16 -2.31 20.29
CA ASN A 121 -33.65 -2.29 21.64
C ASN A 121 -32.51 -2.50 22.65
N LYS A 122 -32.72 -2.17 23.93
CA LYS A 122 -31.72 -2.22 24.99
C LYS A 122 -30.98 -3.57 25.08
N LYS A 123 -31.72 -4.68 25.02
CA LYS A 123 -31.18 -6.04 25.14
C LYS A 123 -30.32 -6.41 23.93
N ASP A 124 -30.77 -6.07 22.72
CA ASP A 124 -30.01 -6.32 21.49
C ASP A 124 -28.80 -5.38 21.38
N PHE A 125 -28.91 -4.14 21.89
CA PHE A 125 -27.79 -3.22 21.95
C PHE A 125 -26.65 -3.74 22.83
N GLU A 126 -26.94 -4.27 24.03
CA GLU A 126 -25.89 -4.84 24.89
C GLU A 126 -25.25 -6.09 24.25
N ARG A 127 -26.02 -6.94 23.59
CA ARG A 127 -25.50 -8.07 22.83
C ARG A 127 -24.64 -7.64 21.63
N ALA A 128 -25.05 -6.57 20.96
CA ALA A 128 -24.27 -6.00 19.86
C ALA A 128 -22.92 -5.44 20.36
N LYS A 129 -22.89 -4.75 21.51
CA LYS A 129 -21.63 -4.31 22.16
C LYS A 129 -20.74 -5.50 22.46
N GLU A 130 -21.25 -6.55 23.10
CA GLU A 130 -20.52 -7.78 23.38
C GLU A 130 -19.95 -8.40 22.10
N THR A 131 -20.76 -8.48 21.05
CA THR A 131 -20.35 -9.00 19.74
C THR A 131 -19.17 -8.22 19.16
N ILE A 132 -19.25 -6.88 19.19
CA ILE A 132 -18.19 -6.00 18.69
C ILE A 132 -16.92 -6.17 19.53
N ASP A 133 -17.02 -6.35 20.83
CA ASP A 133 -15.86 -6.58 21.69
C ASP A 133 -15.19 -7.92 21.41
N PHE A 134 -15.94 -8.98 21.13
CA PHE A 134 -15.38 -10.23 20.62
C PHE A 134 -14.65 -10.04 19.29
N ILE A 135 -15.18 -9.23 18.37
CA ILE A 135 -14.52 -8.92 17.09
C ILE A 135 -13.19 -8.18 17.33
N LYS A 136 -13.16 -7.15 18.21
CA LYS A 136 -11.93 -6.43 18.58
C LYS A 136 -10.88 -7.39 19.15
N GLN A 137 -11.31 -8.40 19.92
CA GLN A 137 -10.46 -9.46 20.46
C GLN A 137 -10.11 -10.55 19.44
N LYS A 138 -10.60 -10.47 18.18
CA LYS A 138 -10.44 -11.48 17.12
C LYS A 138 -11.09 -12.85 17.47
N LYS A 139 -12.02 -12.89 18.39
CA LYS A 139 -12.77 -14.09 18.81
C LYS A 139 -14.01 -14.30 17.94
N TRP A 140 -13.81 -14.62 16.66
CA TRP A 140 -14.89 -14.70 15.67
C TRP A 140 -15.99 -15.70 16.02
N ASN A 141 -15.66 -16.88 16.55
CA ASN A 141 -16.66 -17.89 16.92
C ASN A 141 -17.61 -17.35 18.00
N SER A 142 -17.06 -16.66 19.02
CA SER A 142 -17.88 -16.03 20.05
C SER A 142 -18.70 -14.87 19.51
N ALA A 143 -18.11 -14.06 18.62
CA ALA A 143 -18.81 -12.96 17.96
C ALA A 143 -20.02 -13.44 17.14
N LEU A 144 -19.85 -14.49 16.33
CA LEU A 144 -20.95 -15.06 15.54
C LEU A 144 -22.06 -15.64 16.45
N LYS A 145 -21.69 -16.37 17.50
CA LYS A 145 -22.65 -16.91 18.47
C LYS A 145 -23.42 -15.80 19.22
N SER A 146 -22.74 -14.72 19.61
CA SER A 146 -23.38 -13.58 20.26
C SER A 146 -24.30 -12.82 19.29
N ALA A 147 -23.84 -12.60 18.05
CA ALA A 147 -24.65 -11.96 17.01
C ALA A 147 -25.95 -12.68 16.70
N GLN A 148 -25.95 -14.03 16.69
CA GLN A 148 -27.17 -14.82 16.45
C GLN A 148 -28.27 -14.60 17.50
N LYS A 149 -27.91 -14.14 18.72
CA LYS A 149 -28.85 -13.82 19.78
C LYS A 149 -29.51 -12.44 19.63
N VAL A 150 -29.00 -11.59 18.72
CA VAL A 150 -29.59 -10.29 18.38
C VAL A 150 -30.78 -10.52 17.47
N LYS A 151 -31.92 -9.90 17.74
CA LYS A 151 -33.13 -10.07 16.91
C LYS A 151 -33.03 -9.36 15.57
N ASP A 152 -32.30 -8.24 15.52
CA ASP A 152 -32.12 -7.46 14.31
C ASP A 152 -31.37 -8.27 13.23
N SER A 153 -32.00 -8.42 12.07
CA SER A 153 -31.47 -9.22 10.96
C SER A 153 -30.30 -8.52 10.26
N GLU A 154 -30.36 -7.20 10.14
CA GLU A 154 -29.32 -6.44 9.45
C GLU A 154 -28.02 -6.44 10.26
N PHE A 155 -28.11 -6.35 11.58
CA PHE A 155 -26.94 -6.52 12.43
C PHE A 155 -26.31 -7.92 12.26
N ARG A 156 -27.10 -8.99 12.21
CA ARG A 156 -26.59 -10.36 11.97
C ARG A 156 -25.91 -10.47 10.61
N LYS A 157 -26.50 -9.89 9.55
CA LYS A 157 -25.90 -9.85 8.21
C LYS A 157 -24.59 -9.09 8.21
N LEU A 158 -24.55 -7.93 8.87
CA LEU A 158 -23.33 -7.11 9.00
C LEU A 158 -22.17 -7.91 9.63
N ILE A 159 -22.43 -8.60 10.75
CA ILE A 159 -21.40 -9.40 11.43
C ILE A 159 -20.95 -10.57 10.56
N THR A 160 -21.87 -11.24 9.87
CA THR A 160 -21.57 -12.31 8.91
C THR A 160 -20.70 -11.77 7.77
N TRP A 161 -21.07 -10.62 7.18
CA TRP A 161 -20.28 -9.96 6.15
C TRP A 161 -18.86 -9.61 6.62
N MET A 162 -18.75 -9.04 7.83
CA MET A 162 -17.45 -8.73 8.43
C MET A 162 -16.57 -9.98 8.58
N HIS A 163 -17.14 -11.09 9.00
CA HIS A 163 -16.44 -12.37 9.14
C HIS A 163 -16.01 -12.93 7.79
N LEU A 164 -16.94 -13.02 6.82
CA LEU A 164 -16.67 -13.57 5.49
C LEU A 164 -15.64 -12.76 4.69
N LYS A 165 -15.54 -11.45 4.94
CA LYS A 165 -14.54 -10.56 4.32
C LYS A 165 -13.12 -10.79 4.85
N THR A 166 -12.95 -11.40 6.02
CA THR A 166 -11.63 -11.67 6.59
C THR A 166 -10.95 -12.86 5.90
N THR A 167 -9.65 -12.75 5.69
CA THR A 167 -8.86 -13.87 5.17
C THR A 167 -8.66 -14.94 6.23
N ARG A 168 -8.53 -16.20 5.81
CA ARG A 168 -8.26 -17.35 6.70
C ARG A 168 -9.31 -17.54 7.80
N ASN A 169 -10.53 -17.11 7.55
CA ASN A 169 -11.65 -17.42 8.43
C ASN A 169 -12.02 -18.91 8.36
N GLY A 170 -12.76 -19.40 9.36
CA GLY A 170 -13.22 -20.80 9.44
C GLY A 170 -14.46 -21.12 8.61
N ALA A 171 -15.03 -20.15 7.87
CA ALA A 171 -16.28 -20.34 7.14
C ALA A 171 -16.15 -21.39 6.02
N SER A 172 -17.19 -22.16 5.82
CA SER A 172 -17.36 -23.14 4.76
C SER A 172 -17.79 -22.48 3.44
N PHE A 173 -17.66 -23.19 2.32
CA PHE A 173 -18.21 -22.73 1.04
C PHE A 173 -19.74 -22.53 1.10
N SER A 174 -20.46 -23.38 1.80
CA SER A 174 -21.91 -23.25 1.97
C SER A 174 -22.33 -21.96 2.65
N GLU A 175 -21.59 -21.52 3.69
CA GLU A 175 -21.86 -20.24 4.35
C GLU A 175 -21.59 -19.05 3.43
N TYR A 176 -20.51 -19.10 2.64
CA TYR A 176 -20.23 -18.10 1.61
C TYR A 176 -21.33 -18.05 0.56
N LYS A 177 -21.70 -19.22 0.00
CA LYS A 177 -22.74 -19.35 -1.01
C LYS A 177 -24.07 -18.77 -0.54
N LYS A 178 -24.53 -19.18 0.64
CA LYS A 178 -25.77 -18.69 1.24
C LYS A 178 -25.77 -17.16 1.38
N PHE A 179 -24.67 -16.59 1.89
CA PHE A 179 -24.57 -15.15 2.06
C PHE A 179 -24.61 -14.41 0.72
N ILE A 180 -23.84 -14.85 -0.26
CA ILE A 180 -23.74 -14.23 -1.60
C ILE A 180 -25.10 -14.27 -2.30
N GLU A 181 -25.79 -15.41 -2.29
CA GLU A 181 -27.08 -15.58 -2.96
C GLU A 181 -28.21 -14.74 -2.36
N GLN A 182 -28.11 -14.42 -1.07
CA GLN A 182 -29.12 -13.63 -0.36
C GLN A 182 -28.77 -12.14 -0.25
N ASN A 183 -27.53 -11.73 -0.53
CA ASN A 183 -27.03 -10.39 -0.26
C ASN A 183 -26.03 -9.93 -1.34
N ASP A 184 -26.36 -10.09 -2.61
CA ASP A 184 -25.49 -9.76 -3.75
C ASP A 184 -25.18 -8.26 -3.86
N TYR A 185 -26.04 -7.39 -3.30
CA TYR A 185 -25.91 -5.95 -3.22
C TYR A 185 -24.92 -5.47 -2.13
N TYR A 186 -24.43 -6.37 -1.27
CA TYR A 186 -23.56 -5.96 -0.15
C TYR A 186 -22.22 -5.39 -0.63
N PRO A 187 -21.66 -4.39 0.06
CA PRO A 187 -20.39 -3.80 -0.33
C PRO A 187 -19.25 -4.84 -0.43
N ARG A 188 -18.43 -4.72 -1.45
CA ARG A 188 -17.29 -5.63 -1.72
C ARG A 188 -17.70 -7.10 -1.88
N ILE A 189 -18.87 -7.39 -2.43
CA ILE A 189 -19.34 -8.77 -2.66
C ILE A 189 -18.34 -9.58 -3.52
N ASN A 190 -17.67 -8.96 -4.48
CA ASN A 190 -16.63 -9.62 -5.28
C ASN A 190 -15.44 -10.08 -4.43
N ARG A 191 -15.11 -9.38 -3.34
CA ARG A 191 -14.08 -9.85 -2.39
C ARG A 191 -14.53 -11.11 -1.66
N ILE A 192 -15.79 -11.19 -1.28
CA ILE A 192 -16.38 -12.37 -0.64
C ILE A 192 -16.44 -13.53 -1.63
N ARG A 193 -16.84 -13.30 -2.88
CA ARG A 193 -16.82 -14.30 -3.96
C ARG A 193 -15.42 -14.86 -4.17
N TYR A 194 -14.42 -13.99 -4.27
CA TYR A 194 -13.01 -14.40 -4.40
C TYR A 194 -12.53 -15.30 -3.25
N LEU A 195 -12.92 -14.98 -2.01
CA LEU A 195 -12.57 -15.79 -0.84
C LEU A 195 -13.36 -17.10 -0.79
N ALA A 196 -14.59 -17.13 -1.33
CA ALA A 196 -15.38 -18.35 -1.47
C ALA A 196 -14.71 -19.39 -2.39
N GLU A 197 -14.04 -18.93 -3.47
CA GLU A 197 -13.32 -19.81 -4.39
C GLU A 197 -12.26 -20.68 -3.67
N GLU A 198 -11.62 -20.13 -2.62
CA GLU A 198 -10.66 -20.89 -1.80
C GLU A 198 -11.28 -22.06 -1.01
N LYS A 199 -12.59 -22.02 -0.81
CA LYS A 199 -13.34 -22.98 0.03
C LYS A 199 -14.02 -24.08 -0.78
N ILE A 200 -13.98 -24.01 -2.10
CA ILE A 200 -14.55 -25.02 -3.00
C ILE A 200 -13.63 -26.24 -3.04
N TYR A 201 -14.17 -27.42 -2.71
CA TYR A 201 -13.47 -28.72 -2.82
C TYR A 201 -14.45 -29.79 -3.29
N LEU A 202 -14.04 -30.64 -4.24
CA LEU A 202 -14.84 -31.76 -4.76
C LEU A 202 -15.27 -32.75 -3.68
N ARG A 203 -14.48 -32.93 -2.64
CA ARG A 203 -14.87 -33.80 -1.51
C ARG A 203 -16.13 -33.34 -0.77
N ASN A 204 -16.49 -32.06 -0.88
CA ASN A 204 -17.61 -31.45 -0.16
C ASN A 204 -18.72 -30.96 -1.10
N ASN A 205 -18.47 -30.93 -2.41
CA ASN A 205 -19.39 -30.39 -3.42
C ASN A 205 -19.32 -31.25 -4.67
N SER A 206 -20.48 -31.60 -5.25
CA SER A 206 -20.50 -32.33 -6.51
C SER A 206 -19.95 -31.47 -7.66
N PRO A 207 -19.36 -32.09 -8.69
CA PRO A 207 -18.89 -31.37 -9.88
C PRO A 207 -19.97 -30.50 -10.51
N THR A 208 -21.19 -31.00 -10.63
CA THR A 208 -22.34 -30.24 -11.16
C THR A 208 -22.65 -29.01 -10.31
N SER A 209 -22.63 -29.12 -8.97
CA SER A 209 -22.87 -27.98 -8.07
C SER A 209 -21.81 -26.89 -8.22
N ILE A 210 -20.54 -27.28 -8.43
CA ILE A 210 -19.43 -26.34 -8.66
C ILE A 210 -19.60 -25.64 -10.01
N ILE A 211 -19.95 -26.38 -11.05
CA ILE A 211 -20.15 -25.83 -12.40
C ILE A 211 -21.30 -24.83 -12.38
N ASN A 212 -22.47 -25.21 -11.85
CA ASN A 212 -23.64 -24.34 -11.75
C ASN A 212 -23.34 -23.06 -10.93
N TRP A 213 -22.53 -23.18 -9.89
CA TRP A 213 -22.08 -22.02 -9.15
C TRP A 213 -21.27 -21.06 -10.03
N PHE A 214 -20.29 -21.56 -10.77
CA PHE A 214 -19.42 -20.73 -11.62
C PHE A 214 -20.09 -20.25 -12.91
N GLU A 215 -21.15 -20.90 -13.36
CA GLU A 215 -22.01 -20.37 -14.44
C GLU A 215 -22.76 -19.11 -14.00
N LYS A 216 -23.28 -19.10 -12.76
CA LYS A 216 -23.93 -17.94 -12.19
C LYS A 216 -22.93 -16.86 -11.74
N TYR A 217 -21.81 -17.26 -11.18
CA TYR A 217 -20.77 -16.41 -10.62
C TYR A 217 -19.39 -16.76 -11.21
N PRO A 218 -19.03 -16.24 -12.39
CA PRO A 218 -17.77 -16.58 -13.06
C PRO A 218 -16.55 -16.43 -12.14
N PRO A 219 -15.52 -17.30 -12.31
CA PRO A 219 -14.31 -17.26 -11.48
C PRO A 219 -13.63 -15.89 -11.50
N LEU A 220 -13.33 -15.34 -10.34
CA LEU A 220 -12.65 -14.05 -10.19
C LEU A 220 -11.12 -14.18 -10.15
N GLY A 221 -10.61 -15.35 -9.80
CA GLY A 221 -9.17 -15.60 -9.69
C GLY A 221 -8.72 -16.87 -10.38
N GLY A 222 -7.40 -17.03 -10.53
CA GLY A 222 -6.82 -18.23 -11.10
C GLY A 222 -7.18 -19.50 -10.32
N LEU A 223 -7.36 -19.40 -8.99
CA LEU A 223 -7.76 -20.55 -8.18
C LEU A 223 -9.19 -20.98 -8.47
N GLY A 224 -10.13 -20.05 -8.68
CA GLY A 224 -11.49 -20.36 -9.10
C GLY A 224 -11.50 -21.09 -10.45
N LYS A 225 -10.68 -20.65 -11.43
CA LYS A 225 -10.51 -21.34 -12.71
C LYS A 225 -9.99 -22.77 -12.54
N ILE A 226 -9.01 -22.98 -11.67
CA ILE A 226 -8.49 -24.33 -11.34
C ILE A 226 -9.57 -25.22 -10.69
N LYS A 227 -10.39 -24.65 -9.79
CA LYS A 227 -11.51 -25.38 -9.16
C LYS A 227 -12.60 -25.76 -10.17
N LEU A 228 -12.93 -24.87 -11.09
CA LEU A 228 -13.88 -25.14 -12.17
C LEU A 228 -13.32 -26.18 -13.15
N ALA A 229 -12.04 -26.07 -13.52
CA ALA A 229 -11.35 -27.06 -14.34
C ALA A 229 -11.37 -28.44 -13.70
N GLU A 230 -11.20 -28.53 -12.39
CA GLU A 230 -11.28 -29.77 -11.63
C GLU A 230 -12.68 -30.41 -11.74
N ALA A 231 -13.73 -29.62 -11.65
CA ALA A 231 -15.11 -30.10 -11.80
C ALA A 231 -15.41 -30.55 -13.23
N TYR A 232 -14.92 -29.83 -14.25
CA TYR A 232 -15.07 -30.30 -15.66
C TYR A 232 -14.25 -31.54 -15.96
N LEU A 233 -13.10 -31.73 -15.32
CA LEU A 233 -12.28 -32.94 -15.49
C LEU A 233 -13.04 -34.18 -15.02
N GLU A 234 -13.73 -34.09 -13.87
CA GLU A 234 -14.60 -35.17 -13.37
C GLU A 234 -15.79 -35.48 -14.31
N GLN A 235 -16.20 -34.52 -15.14
CA GLN A 235 -17.24 -34.71 -16.15
C GLN A 235 -16.68 -35.08 -17.54
N GLY A 236 -15.36 -35.26 -17.70
CA GLY A 236 -14.72 -35.60 -18.97
C GLY A 236 -14.69 -34.47 -20.01
N LYS A 237 -14.98 -33.22 -19.66
CA LYS A 237 -15.03 -32.06 -20.57
C LYS A 237 -13.64 -31.47 -20.80
N LEU A 238 -12.76 -32.21 -21.50
CA LEU A 238 -11.33 -31.98 -21.59
C LEU A 238 -10.94 -30.62 -22.22
N GLU A 239 -11.68 -30.11 -23.22
CA GLU A 239 -11.39 -28.84 -23.87
C GLU A 239 -11.57 -27.69 -22.90
N LYS A 240 -12.66 -27.66 -22.10
CA LYS A 240 -12.88 -26.69 -21.05
C LYS A 240 -11.79 -26.72 -19.95
N VAL A 241 -11.32 -27.95 -19.63
CA VAL A 241 -10.20 -28.12 -18.68
C VAL A 241 -8.94 -27.49 -19.22
N LYS A 242 -8.58 -27.72 -20.48
CA LYS A 242 -7.37 -27.19 -21.11
C LYS A 242 -7.32 -25.66 -21.07
N GLU A 243 -8.42 -25.02 -21.45
CA GLU A 243 -8.54 -23.56 -21.43
C GLU A 243 -8.37 -22.98 -20.00
N LEU A 244 -9.18 -23.46 -19.06
CA LEU A 244 -9.19 -22.97 -17.68
C LEU A 244 -7.88 -23.25 -16.94
N VAL A 245 -7.22 -24.39 -17.21
CA VAL A 245 -5.94 -24.71 -16.58
C VAL A 245 -4.83 -23.78 -17.09
N LYS A 246 -4.76 -23.51 -18.40
CA LYS A 246 -3.76 -22.57 -18.95
C LYS A 246 -3.84 -21.20 -18.30
N GLU A 247 -5.04 -20.64 -18.21
CA GLU A 247 -5.24 -19.33 -17.59
C GLU A 247 -5.08 -19.37 -16.06
N GLY A 248 -5.69 -20.39 -15.44
CA GLY A 248 -5.73 -20.49 -13.97
C GLY A 248 -4.39 -20.83 -13.37
N TRP A 249 -3.61 -21.74 -13.99
CA TRP A 249 -2.32 -22.19 -13.45
C TRP A 249 -1.34 -21.03 -13.19
N ILE A 250 -1.26 -20.09 -14.11
CA ILE A 250 -0.33 -18.97 -14.03
C ILE A 250 -0.59 -18.13 -12.78
N THR A 251 -1.85 -17.77 -12.53
CA THR A 251 -2.23 -16.76 -11.53
C THR A 251 -2.82 -17.34 -10.25
N ALA A 252 -3.07 -18.64 -10.17
CA ALA A 252 -3.72 -19.27 -9.01
C ALA A 252 -2.90 -19.14 -7.72
N GLU A 253 -3.51 -18.62 -6.66
CA GLU A 253 -2.97 -18.63 -5.30
C GLU A 253 -3.19 -20.00 -4.64
N ILE A 254 -2.35 -20.98 -5.00
CA ILE A 254 -2.46 -22.35 -4.53
C ILE A 254 -1.71 -22.52 -3.21
N ARG A 255 -2.36 -23.08 -2.20
CA ARG A 255 -1.75 -23.39 -0.91
C ARG A 255 -0.61 -24.40 -1.05
N LYS A 256 0.37 -24.34 -0.14
CA LYS A 256 1.54 -25.22 -0.15
C LYS A 256 1.16 -26.70 -0.29
N ASN A 257 0.15 -27.15 0.43
CA ASN A 257 -0.26 -28.56 0.47
C ASN A 257 -1.02 -29.00 -0.80
N ASP A 258 -1.68 -28.06 -1.49
CA ASP A 258 -2.51 -28.34 -2.66
C ASP A 258 -1.71 -28.26 -3.98
N LEU A 259 -0.52 -27.64 -3.97
CA LEU A 259 0.28 -27.45 -5.19
C LEU A 259 0.66 -28.78 -5.85
N GLY A 260 1.10 -29.76 -5.06
CA GLY A 260 1.45 -31.09 -5.57
C GLY A 260 0.26 -31.81 -6.21
N TYR A 261 -0.89 -31.73 -5.54
CA TYR A 261 -2.14 -32.31 -6.00
C TYR A 261 -2.57 -31.75 -7.36
N TYR A 262 -2.72 -30.42 -7.48
CA TYR A 262 -3.17 -29.82 -8.74
C TYR A 262 -2.17 -30.02 -9.87
N ARG A 263 -0.86 -29.93 -9.58
CA ARG A 263 0.16 -30.21 -10.59
C ARG A 263 0.09 -31.65 -11.13
N ALA A 264 -0.15 -32.62 -10.26
CA ALA A 264 -0.30 -34.02 -10.68
C ALA A 264 -1.59 -34.23 -11.46
N LYS A 265 -2.71 -33.71 -10.96
CA LYS A 265 -4.04 -33.83 -11.58
C LYS A 265 -4.09 -33.24 -12.98
N PHE A 266 -3.46 -32.09 -13.17
CA PHE A 266 -3.46 -31.36 -14.45
C PHE A 266 -2.18 -31.53 -15.27
N LYS A 267 -1.34 -32.56 -14.96
CA LYS A 267 -0.05 -32.79 -15.63
C LYS A 267 -0.15 -32.82 -17.17
N LYS A 268 -1.23 -33.37 -17.71
CA LYS A 268 -1.46 -33.49 -19.18
C LYS A 268 -1.75 -32.14 -19.84
N PHE A 269 -2.18 -31.12 -19.07
CA PHE A 269 -2.60 -29.81 -19.56
C PHE A 269 -1.58 -28.67 -19.24
N ILE A 270 -0.59 -28.96 -18.40
CA ILE A 270 0.43 -27.99 -17.96
C ILE A 270 1.76 -28.33 -18.63
N SER A 271 2.25 -27.42 -19.46
CA SER A 271 3.55 -27.51 -20.10
C SER A 271 4.69 -26.97 -19.21
N SER A 272 5.94 -27.19 -19.63
CA SER A 272 7.11 -26.57 -19.01
C SER A 272 7.06 -25.03 -19.08
N ASP A 273 6.58 -24.48 -20.21
CA ASP A 273 6.39 -23.05 -20.40
C ASP A 273 5.35 -22.44 -19.44
N ASP A 274 4.26 -23.17 -19.15
CA ASP A 274 3.28 -22.74 -18.14
C ASP A 274 3.87 -22.66 -16.73
N HIS A 275 4.85 -23.53 -16.41
CA HIS A 275 5.59 -23.43 -15.17
C HIS A 275 6.48 -22.16 -15.12
N VAL A 276 7.12 -21.82 -16.25
CA VAL A 276 7.93 -20.59 -16.38
C VAL A 276 7.04 -19.35 -16.24
N LYS A 277 5.91 -19.29 -16.98
CA LYS A 277 4.94 -18.20 -16.88
C LYS A 277 4.41 -18.03 -15.45
N ARG A 278 4.12 -19.15 -14.76
CA ARG A 278 3.74 -19.08 -13.35
C ARG A 278 4.85 -18.53 -12.45
N ALA A 279 6.09 -18.96 -12.68
CA ALA A 279 7.23 -18.46 -11.92
C ALA A 279 7.44 -16.96 -12.14
N ASP A 280 7.28 -16.48 -13.37
CA ASP A 280 7.33 -15.07 -13.72
C ASP A 280 6.25 -14.26 -13.00
N TYR A 281 4.98 -14.70 -13.10
CA TYR A 281 3.88 -14.08 -12.34
C TYR A 281 4.18 -14.01 -10.83
N LEU A 282 4.62 -15.10 -10.23
CA LEU A 282 4.94 -15.14 -8.80
C LEU A 282 6.12 -14.23 -8.44
N ALA A 283 7.09 -14.05 -9.34
CA ALA A 283 8.19 -13.13 -9.18
C ALA A 283 7.70 -11.67 -9.19
N TRP A 284 6.92 -11.27 -10.19
CA TRP A 284 6.33 -9.93 -10.29
C TRP A 284 5.40 -9.60 -9.12
N GLU A 285 4.59 -10.58 -8.65
CA GLU A 285 3.70 -10.43 -7.50
C GLU A 285 4.42 -10.65 -6.14
N ARG A 286 5.74 -10.89 -6.17
CA ARG A 286 6.59 -11.03 -4.97
C ARG A 286 6.16 -12.14 -4.03
N LYS A 287 5.64 -13.22 -4.57
CA LYS A 287 5.22 -14.39 -3.83
C LYS A 287 6.44 -15.28 -3.51
N TYR A 288 7.32 -14.81 -2.61
CA TYR A 288 8.62 -15.42 -2.31
C TYR A 288 8.58 -16.93 -2.08
N TRP A 289 7.69 -17.40 -1.21
CA TRP A 289 7.60 -18.81 -0.86
C TRP A 289 6.96 -19.64 -1.97
N ASP A 290 6.02 -19.07 -2.71
CA ASP A 290 5.38 -19.74 -3.83
C ASP A 290 6.37 -19.91 -4.98
N LEU A 291 7.12 -18.88 -5.29
CA LEU A 291 8.19 -18.94 -6.27
C LEU A 291 9.27 -19.95 -5.87
N LYS A 292 9.70 -19.96 -4.62
CA LYS A 292 10.67 -20.94 -4.11
C LYS A 292 10.20 -22.38 -4.34
N ARG A 293 8.90 -22.65 -4.16
CA ARG A 293 8.32 -23.97 -4.41
C ARG A 293 8.26 -24.34 -5.89
N MET A 294 8.16 -23.33 -6.77
CA MET A 294 8.13 -23.55 -8.22
C MET A 294 9.51 -23.86 -8.82
N LEU A 295 10.62 -23.41 -8.23
CA LEU A 295 11.96 -23.53 -8.80
C LEU A 295 12.32 -24.97 -9.24
N LYS A 296 11.91 -25.96 -8.48
CA LYS A 296 12.18 -27.37 -8.80
C LYS A 296 11.49 -27.91 -10.07
N TYR A 297 10.49 -27.19 -10.58
CA TYR A 297 9.73 -27.58 -11.76
C TYR A 297 10.17 -26.84 -13.04
N LEU A 298 11.15 -25.93 -12.91
CA LEU A 298 11.63 -25.12 -14.02
C LEU A 298 12.81 -25.78 -14.75
N PRO A 299 12.98 -25.54 -16.06
CA PRO A 299 14.21 -25.84 -16.78
C PRO A 299 15.42 -25.17 -16.12
N THR A 300 16.61 -25.71 -16.32
CA THR A 300 17.84 -25.31 -15.61
C THR A 300 18.11 -23.80 -15.71
N ASP A 301 18.05 -23.25 -16.92
CA ASP A 301 18.34 -21.85 -17.18
C ASP A 301 17.29 -20.93 -16.52
N GLN A 302 16.03 -21.27 -16.67
CA GLN A 302 14.92 -20.54 -16.03
C GLN A 302 14.99 -20.66 -14.50
N ARG A 303 15.39 -21.83 -14.00
CA ARG A 303 15.61 -22.02 -12.55
C ARG A 303 16.68 -21.08 -12.02
N ALA A 304 17.79 -20.89 -12.74
CA ALA A 304 18.83 -19.96 -12.35
C ALA A 304 18.33 -18.52 -12.31
N LEU A 305 17.56 -18.07 -13.33
CA LEU A 305 16.95 -16.76 -13.41
C LEU A 305 15.99 -16.52 -12.22
N TYR A 306 14.99 -17.39 -12.04
CA TYR A 306 13.98 -17.19 -11.00
C TYR A 306 14.50 -17.43 -9.58
N ASN A 307 15.58 -18.21 -9.41
CA ASN A 307 16.27 -18.27 -8.13
C ASN A 307 16.96 -16.94 -7.79
N ALA A 308 17.63 -16.30 -8.76
CA ALA A 308 18.22 -14.98 -8.56
C ALA A 308 17.14 -13.94 -8.22
N ARG A 309 16.04 -13.91 -8.97
CA ARG A 309 14.88 -13.05 -8.70
C ARG A 309 14.30 -13.30 -7.30
N GLN A 310 14.17 -14.56 -6.89
CA GLN A 310 13.66 -14.93 -5.57
C GLN A 310 14.57 -14.45 -4.43
N ILE A 311 15.89 -14.60 -4.56
CA ILE A 311 16.88 -14.13 -3.56
C ILE A 311 16.85 -12.61 -3.45
N LEU A 312 16.73 -11.88 -4.57
CA LEU A 312 16.58 -10.43 -4.61
C LEU A 312 15.34 -9.88 -3.89
N MET A 313 14.28 -10.71 -3.71
CA MET A 313 13.10 -10.33 -2.92
C MET A 313 13.37 -10.24 -1.42
N SER A 314 14.40 -10.89 -0.94
CA SER A 314 14.75 -10.99 0.48
C SER A 314 15.94 -10.11 0.84
N ASN A 315 16.29 -10.08 2.12
CA ASN A 315 17.53 -9.47 2.61
C ASN A 315 18.68 -10.49 2.72
N SER A 316 18.54 -11.67 2.10
CA SER A 316 19.53 -12.74 2.16
C SER A 316 20.85 -12.36 1.52
N TYR A 317 21.92 -13.04 1.94
CA TYR A 317 23.23 -12.99 1.28
C TYR A 317 23.23 -13.83 0.00
N GLY A 318 24.28 -13.69 -0.81
CA GLY A 318 24.49 -14.54 -1.99
C GLY A 318 23.81 -14.02 -3.27
N VAL A 319 23.36 -12.77 -3.28
CA VAL A 319 22.72 -12.15 -4.44
C VAL A 319 23.65 -12.18 -5.67
N ASP A 320 24.91 -11.76 -5.52
CA ASP A 320 25.86 -11.68 -6.63
C ASP A 320 26.16 -13.08 -7.20
N ASN A 321 26.34 -14.07 -6.34
CA ASN A 321 26.53 -15.47 -6.78
C ASN A 321 25.30 -16.02 -7.52
N ALA A 322 24.09 -15.65 -7.08
CA ALA A 322 22.87 -16.08 -7.76
C ALA A 322 22.73 -15.43 -9.13
N ILE A 323 23.06 -14.14 -9.28
CA ILE A 323 23.06 -13.43 -10.55
C ILE A 323 24.15 -13.96 -11.49
N ALA A 324 25.34 -14.29 -10.96
CA ALA A 324 26.45 -14.86 -11.74
C ALA A 324 26.05 -16.17 -12.44
N LYS A 325 25.21 -17.00 -11.77
CA LYS A 325 24.71 -18.28 -12.31
C LYS A 325 23.63 -18.13 -13.39
N VAL A 326 23.08 -16.93 -13.59
CA VAL A 326 22.09 -16.68 -14.66
C VAL A 326 22.80 -16.73 -16.01
N PRO A 327 22.30 -17.51 -16.99
CA PRO A 327 22.86 -17.54 -18.35
C PRO A 327 22.94 -16.14 -18.96
N GLN A 328 23.96 -15.91 -19.78
CA GLN A 328 24.24 -14.58 -20.33
C GLN A 328 23.04 -13.96 -21.07
N TYR A 329 22.32 -14.76 -21.85
CA TYR A 329 21.15 -14.30 -22.62
C TYR A 329 19.96 -13.90 -21.75
N LEU A 330 19.89 -14.37 -20.48
CA LEU A 330 18.84 -14.02 -19.50
C LEU A 330 19.26 -12.89 -18.55
N LYS A 331 20.52 -12.43 -18.60
CA LYS A 331 20.99 -11.36 -17.69
C LYS A 331 20.30 -10.01 -17.90
N LYS A 332 19.75 -9.80 -19.11
CA LYS A 332 18.96 -8.60 -19.48
C LYS A 332 17.45 -8.81 -19.35
N ASP A 333 17.01 -9.88 -18.66
CA ASP A 333 15.59 -10.10 -18.38
C ASP A 333 15.00 -8.90 -17.61
N PRO A 334 13.87 -8.30 -18.09
CA PRO A 334 13.30 -7.09 -17.49
C PRO A 334 12.92 -7.28 -16.03
N GLY A 335 12.45 -8.47 -15.65
CA GLY A 335 12.09 -8.79 -14.27
C GLY A 335 13.30 -8.92 -13.36
N LEU A 336 14.43 -9.46 -13.86
CA LEU A 336 15.69 -9.52 -13.12
C LEU A 336 16.26 -8.10 -12.90
N GLU A 337 16.26 -7.26 -13.92
CA GLU A 337 16.71 -5.87 -13.81
C GLU A 337 15.84 -5.08 -12.83
N PHE A 338 14.53 -5.26 -12.89
CA PHE A 338 13.58 -4.68 -11.93
C PHE A 338 13.86 -5.14 -10.49
N ASP A 339 14.05 -6.43 -10.26
CA ASP A 339 14.33 -6.97 -8.93
C ASP A 339 15.69 -6.47 -8.39
N ARG A 340 16.71 -6.28 -9.28
CA ARG A 340 18.00 -5.64 -8.93
C ARG A 340 17.83 -4.17 -8.56
N LEU A 341 17.07 -3.39 -9.34
CA LEU A 341 16.74 -1.99 -9.05
C LEU A 341 16.11 -1.89 -7.66
N ARG A 342 15.08 -2.67 -7.43
CA ARG A 342 14.35 -2.67 -6.18
C ARG A 342 15.20 -3.08 -4.98
N TRP A 343 16.07 -4.07 -5.15
CA TRP A 343 17.00 -4.51 -4.11
C TRP A 343 18.00 -3.40 -3.76
N ARG A 344 18.56 -2.70 -4.77
CA ARG A 344 19.45 -1.56 -4.59
C ARG A 344 18.76 -0.39 -3.89
N ASN A 345 17.54 -0.05 -4.33
CA ASN A 345 16.74 1.03 -3.75
C ASN A 345 16.45 0.78 -2.27
N ARG A 346 15.98 -0.40 -1.91
CA ARG A 346 15.73 -0.77 -0.49
C ARG A 346 16.97 -0.66 0.41
N ARG A 347 18.16 -0.78 -0.16
CA ARG A 347 19.43 -0.66 0.55
C ARG A 347 20.03 0.74 0.51
N GLY A 348 19.32 1.71 -0.02
CA GLY A 348 19.79 3.08 -0.16
C GLY A 348 20.96 3.25 -1.14
N ARG A 349 21.20 2.27 -2.03
CA ARG A 349 22.24 2.32 -3.05
C ARG A 349 21.77 3.16 -4.23
N LEU A 350 21.68 4.48 -4.02
CA LEU A 350 21.05 5.40 -4.97
C LEU A 350 21.74 5.40 -6.33
N ASP A 351 23.06 5.51 -6.38
CA ASP A 351 23.79 5.57 -7.65
C ASP A 351 23.68 4.25 -8.43
N GLY A 352 23.73 3.11 -7.73
CA GLY A 352 23.45 1.83 -8.35
C GLY A 352 22.00 1.66 -8.84
N SER A 353 21.03 2.35 -8.23
CA SER A 353 19.67 2.40 -8.73
C SER A 353 19.56 3.26 -9.98
N LEU A 354 20.26 4.40 -10.03
CA LEU A 354 20.34 5.28 -11.20
C LEU A 354 20.95 4.57 -12.41
N GLU A 355 22.01 3.79 -12.20
CA GLU A 355 22.62 2.98 -13.26
C GLU A 355 21.59 2.12 -14.00
N ILE A 356 20.77 1.37 -13.24
CA ILE A 356 19.74 0.51 -13.84
C ILE A 356 18.65 1.34 -14.51
N LEU A 357 18.21 2.44 -13.90
CA LEU A 357 17.19 3.31 -14.47
C LEU A 357 17.65 3.94 -15.81
N TYR A 358 18.89 4.37 -15.91
CA TYR A 358 19.46 4.93 -17.15
C TYR A 358 19.63 3.88 -18.23
N GLN A 359 20.03 2.65 -17.87
CA GLN A 359 20.13 1.54 -18.85
C GLN A 359 18.75 1.16 -19.43
N ASN A 360 17.66 1.52 -18.74
CA ASN A 360 16.30 1.22 -19.13
C ASN A 360 15.48 2.47 -19.54
N ALA A 361 16.12 3.63 -19.70
CA ALA A 361 15.42 4.89 -19.98
C ALA A 361 14.68 4.89 -21.34
N ASN A 362 15.29 4.24 -22.35
CA ASN A 362 14.75 4.23 -23.72
C ASN A 362 13.90 2.98 -24.04
N LYS A 363 13.58 2.15 -23.03
CA LYS A 363 12.72 1.00 -23.25
C LYS A 363 11.27 1.43 -23.39
N THR A 364 10.57 0.83 -24.34
CA THR A 364 9.13 1.01 -24.51
C THR A 364 8.35 0.35 -23.38
N GLU A 365 7.08 0.71 -23.22
CA GLU A 365 6.16 0.12 -22.23
C GLU A 365 6.14 -1.42 -22.33
N THR A 366 6.06 -1.95 -23.54
CA THR A 366 6.06 -3.40 -23.79
C THR A 366 7.38 -4.07 -23.36
N GLN A 367 8.52 -3.42 -23.62
CA GLN A 367 9.83 -3.93 -23.21
C GLN A 367 10.04 -3.92 -21.69
N MET A 368 9.35 -3.03 -20.99
CA MET A 368 9.38 -2.95 -19.52
C MET A 368 8.53 -4.04 -18.86
N VAL A 369 7.64 -4.68 -19.58
CA VAL A 369 6.68 -5.74 -19.14
C VAL A 369 5.69 -5.26 -18.07
N ARG A 370 6.17 -4.62 -17.01
CA ARG A 370 5.36 -4.09 -15.89
C ARG A 370 5.81 -2.65 -15.58
N PRO A 371 5.53 -1.69 -16.47
CA PRO A 371 5.94 -0.29 -16.32
C PRO A 371 5.33 0.37 -15.08
N ASP A 372 4.15 -0.06 -14.66
CA ASP A 372 3.50 0.32 -13.40
C ASP A 372 4.41 0.05 -12.18
N LYS A 373 5.00 -1.13 -12.11
CA LYS A 373 5.91 -1.51 -11.01
C LYS A 373 7.27 -0.80 -11.09
N TRP A 374 7.74 -0.54 -12.30
CA TRP A 374 8.94 0.27 -12.50
C TRP A 374 8.72 1.70 -12.02
N TRP A 375 7.53 2.26 -12.25
CA TRP A 375 7.18 3.58 -11.76
C TRP A 375 7.26 3.67 -10.23
N GLU A 376 6.76 2.70 -9.50
CA GLU A 376 6.89 2.66 -8.03
C GLU A 376 8.35 2.85 -7.55
N GLN A 377 9.31 2.28 -8.27
CA GLN A 377 10.73 2.42 -7.94
C GLN A 377 11.30 3.76 -8.41
N ARG A 378 10.93 4.22 -9.61
CA ARG A 378 11.31 5.54 -10.13
C ARG A 378 10.82 6.65 -9.20
N GLU A 379 9.57 6.61 -8.79
CA GLU A 379 9.00 7.57 -7.85
C GLU A 379 9.78 7.62 -6.53
N SER A 380 10.08 6.48 -5.94
CA SER A 380 10.87 6.38 -4.70
C SER A 380 12.29 6.97 -4.86
N VAL A 381 12.96 6.65 -5.96
CA VAL A 381 14.29 7.20 -6.29
C VAL A 381 14.21 8.71 -6.53
N THR A 382 13.21 9.18 -7.28
CA THR A 382 12.97 10.60 -7.56
C THR A 382 12.79 11.40 -6.26
N ARG A 383 11.95 10.93 -5.34
CA ARG A 383 11.75 11.58 -4.03
C ARG A 383 13.04 11.61 -3.20
N SER A 384 13.84 10.55 -3.26
CA SER A 384 15.16 10.51 -2.61
C SER A 384 16.13 11.53 -3.21
N LEU A 385 16.08 11.73 -4.53
CA LEU A 385 16.89 12.72 -5.23
C LEU A 385 16.46 14.15 -4.91
N ILE A 386 15.15 14.41 -4.82
CA ILE A 386 14.60 15.70 -4.38
C ILE A 386 15.09 16.02 -2.97
N TYR A 387 14.98 15.07 -2.05
CA TYR A 387 15.49 15.24 -0.69
C TYR A 387 16.98 15.58 -0.65
N LYS A 388 17.79 14.97 -1.54
CA LYS A 388 19.22 15.26 -1.72
C LYS A 388 19.50 16.49 -2.58
N LYS A 389 18.49 17.26 -2.96
CA LYS A 389 18.59 18.48 -3.81
C LYS A 389 19.19 18.22 -5.21
N ARG A 390 19.15 16.97 -5.71
CA ARG A 390 19.59 16.59 -7.05
C ARG A 390 18.45 16.74 -8.06
N TYR A 391 17.92 17.94 -8.24
CA TYR A 391 16.67 18.22 -8.92
C TYR A 391 16.69 17.87 -10.41
N LYS A 392 17.78 18.20 -11.15
CA LYS A 392 17.95 17.82 -12.56
C LYS A 392 17.90 16.30 -12.76
N THR A 393 18.60 15.57 -11.88
CA THR A 393 18.57 14.09 -11.89
C THR A 393 17.19 13.55 -11.53
N ALA A 394 16.50 14.17 -10.55
CA ALA A 394 15.15 13.79 -10.15
C ALA A 394 14.16 13.95 -11.32
N TYR A 395 14.23 15.07 -12.02
CA TYR A 395 13.41 15.32 -13.21
C TYR A 395 13.66 14.25 -14.30
N LYS A 396 14.93 14.01 -14.66
CA LYS A 396 15.29 12.99 -15.64
C LYS A 396 14.73 11.61 -15.28
N VAL A 397 14.88 11.19 -14.02
CA VAL A 397 14.34 9.90 -13.56
C VAL A 397 12.82 9.87 -13.63
N ALA A 398 12.12 10.95 -13.26
CA ALA A 398 10.67 11.00 -13.28
C ALA A 398 10.11 11.02 -14.71
N SER A 399 10.66 11.86 -15.60
CA SER A 399 10.13 12.08 -16.95
C SER A 399 10.38 10.91 -17.91
N GLU A 400 11.40 10.07 -17.66
CA GLU A 400 11.71 8.89 -18.48
C GLU A 400 10.96 7.63 -18.03
N HIS A 401 9.65 7.72 -17.78
CA HIS A 401 8.85 6.65 -17.14
C HIS A 401 8.33 5.56 -18.08
N SER A 402 8.32 5.78 -19.39
CA SER A 402 7.85 4.83 -20.42
C SER A 402 6.38 4.37 -20.26
N LEU A 403 5.54 5.11 -19.52
CA LEU A 403 4.12 4.84 -19.34
C LEU A 403 3.32 5.60 -20.39
N SER A 404 2.19 5.03 -20.84
CA SER A 404 1.30 5.66 -21.84
C SER A 404 -0.05 6.07 -21.27
N SER A 405 -0.49 5.45 -20.17
CA SER A 405 -1.82 5.69 -19.59
C SER A 405 -1.93 5.17 -18.15
N GLY A 406 -3.07 5.43 -17.54
CA GLY A 406 -3.44 4.90 -16.22
C GLY A 406 -2.91 5.72 -15.04
N PRO A 407 -3.17 5.26 -13.80
CA PRO A 407 -2.85 6.03 -12.60
C PRO A 407 -1.34 6.32 -12.43
N SER A 408 -0.48 5.36 -12.80
CA SER A 408 0.98 5.53 -12.71
C SER A 408 1.50 6.57 -13.71
N PHE A 409 0.93 6.62 -14.93
CA PHE A 409 1.22 7.67 -15.92
C PHE A 409 0.84 9.04 -15.37
N ALA A 410 -0.39 9.19 -14.87
CA ALA A 410 -0.85 10.45 -14.31
C ALA A 410 0.06 10.93 -13.17
N GLU A 411 0.47 10.05 -12.25
CA GLU A 411 1.38 10.42 -11.16
C GLU A 411 2.78 10.78 -11.65
N ALA A 412 3.27 10.11 -12.71
CA ALA A 412 4.58 10.37 -13.31
C ALA A 412 4.61 11.75 -14.00
N GLU A 413 3.62 12.04 -14.81
CA GLU A 413 3.48 13.34 -15.47
C GLU A 413 3.33 14.47 -14.45
N TRP A 414 2.46 14.28 -13.43
CA TRP A 414 2.32 15.29 -12.41
C TRP A 414 3.61 15.53 -11.63
N LEU A 415 4.33 14.48 -11.24
CA LEU A 415 5.57 14.61 -10.49
C LEU A 415 6.66 15.29 -11.32
N SER A 416 6.77 14.96 -12.61
CA SER A 416 7.71 15.58 -13.54
C SER A 416 7.42 17.07 -13.73
N GLY A 417 6.15 17.43 -13.95
CA GLY A 417 5.72 18.82 -14.06
C GLY A 417 6.01 19.60 -12.77
N TRP A 418 5.73 19.01 -11.62
CA TRP A 418 5.97 19.65 -10.32
C TRP A 418 7.47 19.90 -10.07
N ILE A 419 8.35 18.97 -10.45
CA ILE A 419 9.81 19.16 -10.35
C ILE A 419 10.26 20.26 -11.30
N ALA A 420 9.80 20.24 -12.55
CA ALA A 420 10.13 21.24 -13.54
C ALA A 420 9.76 22.66 -13.09
N LEU A 421 8.53 22.84 -12.61
CA LEU A 421 8.02 24.13 -12.18
C LEU A 421 8.71 24.61 -10.89
N THR A 422 8.74 23.76 -9.87
CA THR A 422 9.11 24.15 -8.51
C THR A 422 10.63 24.30 -8.35
N PHE A 423 11.40 23.36 -8.85
CA PHE A 423 12.84 23.27 -8.59
C PHE A 423 13.70 23.67 -9.75
N LEU A 424 13.27 23.41 -11.00
CA LEU A 424 14.06 23.77 -12.19
C LEU A 424 13.68 25.15 -12.74
N LYS A 425 12.56 25.72 -12.29
CA LYS A 425 12.03 27.00 -12.79
C LYS A 425 11.84 27.02 -14.31
N SER A 426 11.32 25.92 -14.82
CA SER A 426 11.10 25.69 -16.26
C SER A 426 9.61 25.44 -16.50
N PRO A 427 8.79 26.52 -16.52
CA PRO A 427 7.34 26.42 -16.65
C PRO A 427 6.91 25.78 -17.99
N GLU A 428 7.66 25.96 -19.07
CA GLU A 428 7.37 25.36 -20.38
C GLU A 428 7.37 23.83 -20.33
N TYR A 429 8.37 23.24 -19.67
CA TYR A 429 8.40 21.79 -19.44
C TYR A 429 7.28 21.34 -18.51
N ALA A 430 6.98 22.15 -17.49
CA ALA A 430 5.90 21.85 -16.55
C ALA A 430 4.53 21.83 -17.23
N ILE A 431 4.24 22.79 -18.11
CA ILE A 431 2.99 22.85 -18.88
C ILE A 431 2.79 21.57 -19.69
N ASN A 432 3.81 21.10 -20.41
CA ASN A 432 3.71 19.88 -21.19
C ASN A 432 3.31 18.68 -20.32
N HIS A 433 3.94 18.52 -19.18
CA HIS A 433 3.63 17.44 -18.25
C HIS A 433 2.24 17.58 -17.61
N PHE A 434 1.87 18.77 -17.15
CA PHE A 434 0.55 18.99 -16.56
C PHE A 434 -0.57 18.90 -17.59
N GLN A 435 -0.31 19.25 -18.85
CA GLN A 435 -1.28 19.06 -19.94
C GLN A 435 -1.49 17.56 -20.22
N ASN A 436 -0.41 16.77 -20.26
CA ASN A 436 -0.47 15.32 -20.40
C ASN A 436 -1.26 14.71 -19.22
N PHE A 437 -0.96 15.15 -18.00
CA PHE A 437 -1.72 14.72 -16.83
C PHE A 437 -3.21 15.07 -16.98
N TYR A 438 -3.54 16.32 -17.24
CA TYR A 438 -4.92 16.83 -17.29
C TYR A 438 -5.76 16.12 -18.36
N ASN A 439 -5.19 15.87 -19.52
CA ASN A 439 -5.86 15.19 -20.64
C ASN A 439 -6.14 13.69 -20.35
N ASN A 440 -5.44 13.09 -19.40
CA ASN A 440 -5.54 11.64 -19.12
C ASN A 440 -6.21 11.32 -17.79
N VAL A 441 -6.87 12.29 -17.15
CA VAL A 441 -7.62 12.09 -15.91
C VAL A 441 -9.08 12.50 -16.07
N GLY A 442 -9.99 11.86 -15.32
CA GLY A 442 -11.43 12.14 -15.42
C GLY A 442 -12.11 12.43 -14.08
N TYR A 443 -11.45 12.18 -12.95
CA TYR A 443 -12.06 12.42 -11.65
C TYR A 443 -11.91 13.88 -11.21
N PRO A 444 -12.94 14.46 -10.56
CA PRO A 444 -12.95 15.88 -10.10
C PRO A 444 -11.68 16.28 -9.34
N ILE A 445 -11.19 15.44 -8.44
CA ILE A 445 -9.98 15.70 -7.65
C ILE A 445 -8.73 15.81 -8.53
N SER A 446 -8.64 15.01 -9.58
CA SER A 446 -7.51 15.00 -10.52
C SER A 446 -7.62 16.13 -11.53
N LEU A 447 -8.81 16.41 -12.05
CA LEU A 447 -9.06 17.54 -12.96
C LEU A 447 -8.73 18.87 -12.28
N ALA A 448 -9.22 19.09 -11.05
CA ALA A 448 -8.87 20.28 -10.28
C ALA A 448 -7.36 20.41 -10.07
N ARG A 449 -6.66 19.30 -9.75
CA ARG A 449 -5.21 19.27 -9.58
C ARG A 449 -4.48 19.68 -10.85
N GLY A 450 -4.84 19.09 -11.99
CA GLY A 450 -4.21 19.39 -13.29
C GLY A 450 -4.41 20.85 -13.71
N ALA A 451 -5.65 21.32 -13.66
CA ALA A 451 -5.98 22.69 -14.01
C ALA A 451 -5.29 23.70 -13.08
N TYR A 452 -5.26 23.47 -11.77
CA TYR A 452 -4.55 24.34 -10.83
C TYR A 452 -3.05 24.46 -11.17
N TRP A 453 -2.35 23.34 -11.42
CA TRP A 453 -0.92 23.37 -11.73
C TRP A 453 -0.61 23.92 -13.12
N LEU A 454 -1.54 23.80 -14.10
CA LEU A 454 -1.46 24.54 -15.36
C LEU A 454 -1.55 26.04 -15.10
N GLY A 455 -2.53 26.48 -14.29
CA GLY A 455 -2.64 27.88 -13.87
C GLY A 455 -1.36 28.42 -13.24
N GLU A 456 -0.77 27.69 -12.27
CA GLU A 456 0.50 28.07 -11.65
C GLU A 456 1.66 28.15 -12.65
N SER A 457 1.68 27.30 -13.68
CA SER A 457 2.72 27.29 -14.70
C SER A 457 2.58 28.50 -15.64
N TYR A 458 1.38 28.83 -16.08
CA TYR A 458 1.14 30.01 -16.91
C TYR A 458 1.32 31.31 -16.13
N GLU A 459 1.02 31.33 -14.82
CA GLU A 459 1.30 32.47 -13.96
C GLU A 459 2.81 32.74 -13.88
N GLN A 460 3.66 31.70 -13.83
CA GLN A 460 5.12 31.88 -13.87
C GLN A 460 5.65 32.38 -15.20
N LEU A 461 4.92 32.17 -16.30
CA LEU A 461 5.21 32.77 -17.62
C LEU A 461 4.68 34.18 -17.80
N ASN A 462 4.03 34.77 -16.77
CA ASN A 462 3.28 36.03 -16.81
C ASN A 462 2.08 36.02 -17.80
N GLU A 463 1.62 34.86 -18.23
CA GLU A 463 0.41 34.68 -19.03
C GLU A 463 -0.85 34.71 -18.13
N LYS A 464 -1.17 35.85 -17.59
CA LYS A 464 -2.20 36.03 -16.56
C LYS A 464 -3.61 35.58 -16.98
N GLU A 465 -3.99 35.86 -18.23
CA GLU A 465 -5.32 35.49 -18.73
C GLU A 465 -5.46 33.97 -18.88
N THR A 466 -4.42 33.31 -19.42
CA THR A 466 -4.38 31.85 -19.53
C THR A 466 -4.37 31.21 -18.15
N ALA A 467 -3.58 31.73 -17.21
CA ALA A 467 -3.54 31.27 -15.83
C ALA A 467 -4.90 31.38 -15.16
N LYS A 468 -5.58 32.54 -15.28
CA LYS A 468 -6.93 32.78 -14.73
C LYS A 468 -7.94 31.78 -15.30
N LYS A 469 -7.88 31.48 -16.61
CA LYS A 469 -8.75 30.48 -17.22
C LYS A 469 -8.58 29.11 -16.56
N PHE A 470 -7.35 28.63 -16.37
CA PHE A 470 -7.12 27.33 -15.74
C PHE A 470 -7.46 27.32 -14.25
N PHE A 471 -7.21 28.39 -13.50
CA PHE A 471 -7.71 28.51 -12.14
C PHE A 471 -9.23 28.49 -12.07
N SER A 472 -9.93 29.12 -13.01
CA SER A 472 -11.38 29.08 -13.09
C SER A 472 -11.89 27.65 -13.38
N GLU A 473 -11.21 26.89 -14.24
CA GLU A 473 -11.54 25.47 -14.48
C GLU A 473 -11.36 24.63 -13.20
N ALA A 474 -10.27 24.83 -12.47
CA ALA A 474 -10.03 24.12 -11.20
C ALA A 474 -11.09 24.49 -10.14
N ALA A 475 -11.49 25.76 -10.05
CA ALA A 475 -12.48 26.27 -9.10
C ALA A 475 -13.89 25.70 -9.30
N LYS A 476 -14.18 25.09 -10.47
CA LYS A 476 -15.45 24.36 -10.70
C LYS A 476 -15.60 23.13 -9.78
N PHE A 477 -14.54 22.71 -9.11
CA PHE A 477 -14.53 21.54 -8.21
C PHE A 477 -14.34 21.96 -6.74
N PRO A 478 -15.29 22.67 -6.13
CA PRO A 478 -15.13 23.30 -4.81
C PRO A 478 -14.91 22.32 -3.66
N MET A 479 -15.30 21.04 -3.81
CA MET A 479 -15.10 20.00 -2.81
C MET A 479 -13.66 19.44 -2.81
N THR A 480 -12.81 19.90 -3.71
CA THR A 480 -11.42 19.44 -3.81
C THR A 480 -10.44 20.47 -3.26
N TYR A 481 -9.30 20.00 -2.74
CA TYR A 481 -8.25 20.89 -2.23
C TYR A 481 -7.77 21.91 -3.27
N TYR A 482 -7.47 21.45 -4.49
CA TYR A 482 -7.00 22.34 -5.55
C TYR A 482 -8.10 23.25 -6.11
N GLY A 483 -9.35 22.81 -6.06
CA GLY A 483 -10.49 23.66 -6.41
C GLY A 483 -10.65 24.83 -5.45
N GLN A 484 -10.46 24.61 -4.14
CA GLN A 484 -10.51 25.68 -3.15
C GLN A 484 -9.31 26.62 -3.27
N LEU A 485 -8.10 26.10 -3.53
CA LEU A 485 -6.94 26.96 -3.79
C LEU A 485 -7.16 27.84 -5.02
N ALA A 486 -7.68 27.25 -6.10
CA ALA A 486 -7.98 27.97 -7.34
C ALA A 486 -9.06 29.03 -7.14
N PHE A 487 -10.12 28.70 -6.38
CA PHE A 487 -11.16 29.68 -6.04
C PHE A 487 -10.56 30.93 -5.37
N ASN A 488 -9.65 30.76 -4.42
CA ASN A 488 -8.95 31.88 -3.78
C ASN A 488 -8.07 32.69 -4.74
N LYS A 489 -7.54 32.05 -5.80
CA LYS A 489 -6.76 32.75 -6.85
C LYS A 489 -7.65 33.63 -7.73
N VAL A 490 -8.84 33.16 -8.10
CA VAL A 490 -9.76 33.92 -8.98
C VAL A 490 -10.68 34.88 -8.23
N ASN A 491 -10.91 34.64 -6.94
CA ASN A 491 -11.75 35.46 -6.06
C ASN A 491 -10.99 35.79 -4.75
N PRO A 492 -9.99 36.67 -4.78
CA PRO A 492 -9.25 37.04 -3.59
C PRO A 492 -10.19 37.68 -2.52
N GLY A 493 -10.25 37.08 -1.34
CA GLY A 493 -11.14 37.55 -0.26
C GLY A 493 -12.60 37.17 -0.40
N GLY A 494 -12.97 36.41 -1.40
CA GLY A 494 -14.32 35.88 -1.57
C GLY A 494 -14.64 34.80 -0.53
N ASN A 495 -15.84 34.82 0.00
CA ASN A 495 -16.33 33.76 0.87
C ASN A 495 -16.58 32.52 0.03
N PHE A 496 -16.02 31.41 0.45
CA PHE A 496 -16.30 30.12 -0.14
C PHE A 496 -17.61 29.58 0.45
N GLU A 497 -18.69 29.71 -0.31
CA GLU A 497 -19.98 29.12 0.05
C GLU A 497 -20.08 27.72 -0.59
N LEU A 498 -20.18 26.70 0.25
CA LEU A 498 -20.69 25.40 -0.20
C LEU A 498 -22.15 25.61 -0.54
N ARG A 499 -22.54 25.45 -1.81
CA ARG A 499 -23.96 25.42 -2.17
C ARG A 499 -24.63 24.37 -1.31
N ASP A 500 -25.68 24.79 -0.62
CA ASP A 500 -26.49 23.87 0.17
C ASP A 500 -27.14 22.88 -0.83
N GLU A 501 -26.77 21.61 -0.70
CA GLU A 501 -27.28 20.53 -1.55
C GLU A 501 -28.71 20.14 -1.13
N SER A 502 -29.53 21.09 -0.74
CA SER A 502 -30.94 20.88 -0.40
C SER A 502 -31.79 20.36 -1.58
N ASN A 503 -31.21 20.23 -2.76
CA ASN A 503 -31.81 19.65 -3.95
C ASN A 503 -31.19 18.33 -4.40
N PHE A 504 -30.84 17.46 -3.46
CA PHE A 504 -30.83 16.05 -3.82
C PHE A 504 -32.27 15.60 -4.00
N ASP A 505 -32.65 15.30 -5.25
CA ASP A 505 -33.88 14.60 -5.53
C ASP A 505 -33.99 13.41 -4.58
N LYS A 506 -35.10 13.38 -3.82
CA LYS A 506 -35.36 12.35 -2.80
C LYS A 506 -35.64 10.96 -3.39
N ASP A 507 -35.30 10.73 -4.66
CA ASP A 507 -35.55 9.50 -5.41
C ASP A 507 -34.28 8.67 -5.59
N TYR A 508 -33.64 8.34 -4.47
CA TYR A 508 -32.67 7.24 -4.39
C TYR A 508 -33.02 6.31 -3.25
#